data_ae4afc3e6739395e8b96a8ec0b4cce9b
#
_entry.id   ae4afc3e6739395e8b96a8ec0b4cce9b
#
_cell.length_a   1.000
_cell.length_b   1.000
_cell.length_c   1.000
_cell.angle_alpha   90.00
_cell.angle_beta   90.00
_cell.angle_gamma   90.00
#
_symmetry.space_group_name_H-M   'P 1'
#
loop_
_entity.id
_entity.type
_entity.pdbx_description
1 polymer ?
#
loop_
_entity_poly.entity_id
_entity_poly.type
_entity_poly.pdbx_seq_one_letter_code
_entity_poly.pdbx_strand_id
1 'polypeptide(L)'
;IIENKIDRLDHSNGYVNRILFKDGSVLPIDAIYAPSPFEQHCKIPEALGCELTDEGYIKTDQFHETTIKDVFAIGDNATKTRTVANAVAMGTHAGMTLSKKMIIEEF
;
A
#
# COMPACT_ATOMS: atom_id res chain seq x y z
N ILE A 1 -2.69 20.73 -19.45
CA ILE A 1 -2.49 19.28 -19.26
C ILE A 1 -1.51 18.82 -20.33
N ILE A 2 -0.52 18.04 -19.95
CA ILE A 2 0.45 17.43 -20.86
C ILE A 2 0.12 15.95 -20.92
N GLU A 3 -0.16 15.43 -22.10
CA GLU A 3 -0.55 14.03 -22.32
C GLU A 3 0.58 13.16 -22.91
N ASN A 4 1.75 13.79 -23.13
CA ASN A 4 2.91 13.13 -23.72
C ASN A 4 3.42 12.01 -22.79
N LYS A 5 3.76 10.86 -23.37
CA LYS A 5 4.31 9.73 -22.60
C LYS A 5 5.70 10.05 -22.10
N ILE A 6 5.90 9.89 -20.80
CA ILE A 6 7.21 10.05 -20.17
C ILE A 6 8.14 8.93 -20.67
N ASP A 7 9.37 9.31 -21.04
CA ASP A 7 10.46 8.40 -21.34
C ASP A 7 11.28 8.12 -20.09
N ARG A 8 11.81 9.17 -19.48
CA ARG A 8 12.61 9.08 -18.24
C ARG A 8 12.59 10.37 -17.44
N LEU A 9 13.02 10.26 -16.19
CA LEU A 9 13.31 11.38 -15.31
C LEU A 9 14.83 11.61 -15.28
N ASP A 10 15.26 12.86 -15.49
CA ASP A 10 16.65 13.26 -15.28
C ASP A 10 16.79 13.78 -13.85
N HIS A 11 17.81 13.29 -13.15
CA HIS A 11 18.07 13.69 -11.77
C HIS A 11 19.57 13.77 -11.47
N SER A 12 19.93 14.52 -10.45
CA SER A 12 21.30 14.63 -9.92
C SER A 12 21.26 14.48 -8.41
N ASN A 13 22.01 13.53 -7.86
CA ASN A 13 22.09 13.28 -6.42
C ASN A 13 20.72 13.09 -5.74
N GLY A 14 19.77 12.46 -6.44
CA GLY A 14 18.41 12.25 -5.93
C GLY A 14 17.43 13.41 -6.14
N TYR A 15 17.90 14.55 -6.64
CA TYR A 15 17.03 15.68 -7.00
C TYR A 15 16.60 15.58 -8.47
N VAL A 16 15.30 15.59 -8.70
CA VAL A 16 14.76 15.63 -10.07
C VAL A 16 15.02 16.99 -10.69
N ASN A 17 15.43 16.99 -11.96
CA ASN A 17 15.69 18.22 -12.71
C ASN A 17 14.69 18.45 -13.84
N ARG A 18 14.28 17.38 -14.50
CA ARG A 18 13.38 17.48 -15.66
C ARG A 18 12.76 16.12 -16.03
N ILE A 19 11.65 16.21 -16.73
CA ILE A 19 11.02 15.07 -17.42
C ILE A 19 11.43 15.12 -18.88
N LEU A 20 11.85 13.97 -19.43
CA LEU A 20 11.99 13.75 -20.85
C LEU A 20 10.81 12.93 -21.35
N PHE A 21 10.21 13.37 -22.44
CA PHE A 21 9.10 12.67 -23.07
C PHE A 21 9.56 11.88 -24.29
N LYS A 22 8.78 10.86 -24.67
CA LYS A 22 9.10 10.00 -25.83
C LYS A 22 9.13 10.71 -27.17
N ASP A 23 8.48 11.86 -27.28
CA ASP A 23 8.51 12.72 -28.46
C ASP A 23 9.74 13.64 -28.53
N GLY A 24 10.65 13.54 -27.56
CA GLY A 24 11.86 14.35 -27.44
C GLY A 24 11.66 15.68 -26.72
N SER A 25 10.45 16.04 -26.33
CA SER A 25 10.20 17.24 -25.54
C SER A 25 10.70 17.09 -24.11
N VAL A 26 10.98 18.21 -23.44
CA VAL A 26 11.58 18.29 -22.11
C VAL A 26 10.79 19.27 -21.25
N LEU A 27 10.51 18.90 -20.02
CA LEU A 27 9.87 19.75 -19.02
C LEU A 27 10.76 19.85 -17.76
N PRO A 28 11.30 21.04 -17.42
CA PRO A 28 11.97 21.25 -16.15
C PRO A 28 10.96 21.13 -15.00
N ILE A 29 11.37 20.44 -13.91
CA ILE A 29 10.57 20.28 -12.69
C ILE A 29 11.48 20.27 -11.47
N ASP A 30 10.95 20.71 -10.33
CA ASP A 30 11.63 20.66 -9.03
C ASP A 30 11.13 19.50 -8.17
N ALA A 31 9.92 19.04 -8.41
CA ALA A 31 9.31 17.92 -7.71
C ALA A 31 8.30 17.18 -8.59
N ILE A 32 8.08 15.90 -8.28
CA ILE A 32 7.05 15.09 -8.93
C ILE A 32 6.26 14.30 -7.89
N TYR A 33 4.94 14.34 -7.99
CA TYR A 33 4.02 13.53 -7.24
C TYR A 33 3.34 12.57 -8.21
N ALA A 34 3.60 11.29 -8.07
CA ALA A 34 3.02 10.27 -8.95
C ALA A 34 2.36 9.16 -8.13
N PRO A 35 1.12 8.77 -8.46
CA PRO A 35 0.55 7.56 -7.90
C PRO A 35 1.33 6.36 -8.42
N SER A 36 1.91 5.59 -7.51
CA SER A 36 2.59 4.34 -7.87
C SER A 36 1.60 3.17 -7.86
N PRO A 37 1.69 2.23 -8.81
CA PRO A 37 0.97 0.97 -8.71
C PRO A 37 1.34 0.27 -7.41
N PHE A 38 0.40 -0.53 -6.89
CA PHE A 38 0.60 -1.31 -5.67
C PHE A 38 1.03 -2.73 -6.03
N GLU A 39 2.00 -3.25 -5.29
CA GLU A 39 2.44 -4.64 -5.38
C GLU A 39 2.75 -5.18 -3.98
N GLN A 40 2.28 -6.38 -3.67
CA GLN A 40 2.64 -7.07 -2.42
C GLN A 40 4.09 -7.56 -2.50
N HIS A 41 4.95 -7.06 -1.61
CA HIS A 41 6.35 -7.51 -1.53
C HIS A 41 6.49 -8.88 -0.85
N CYS A 42 5.57 -9.23 0.05
CA CYS A 42 5.61 -10.46 0.83
C CYS A 42 4.59 -11.45 0.30
N LYS A 43 5.02 -12.69 0.05
CA LYS A 43 4.16 -13.78 -0.42
C LYS A 43 3.59 -14.67 0.70
N ILE A 44 3.87 -14.36 1.96
CA ILE A 44 3.36 -15.12 3.11
C ILE A 44 1.82 -15.14 3.14
N PRO A 45 1.10 -14.02 2.93
CA PRO A 45 -0.37 -14.05 2.94
C PRO A 45 -0.95 -15.00 1.88
N GLU A 46 -0.42 -14.97 0.67
CA GLU A 46 -0.84 -15.87 -0.41
C GLU A 46 -0.52 -17.33 -0.07
N ALA A 47 0.68 -17.60 0.49
CA ALA A 47 1.08 -18.94 0.91
C ALA A 47 0.23 -19.50 2.05
N LEU A 48 -0.32 -18.64 2.92
CA LEU A 48 -1.29 -19.00 3.95
C LEU A 48 -2.71 -19.19 3.40
N GLY A 49 -2.97 -18.83 2.14
CA GLY A 49 -4.29 -18.91 1.51
C GLY A 49 -5.18 -17.69 1.74
N CYS A 50 -4.61 -16.55 2.18
CA CYS A 50 -5.37 -15.31 2.30
C CYS A 50 -5.85 -14.84 0.92
N GLU A 51 -7.11 -14.47 0.82
CA GLU A 51 -7.64 -13.85 -0.40
C GLU A 51 -7.12 -12.42 -0.56
N LEU A 52 -6.93 -12.02 -1.81
CA LEU A 52 -6.62 -10.65 -2.17
C LEU A 52 -7.84 -9.98 -2.82
N THR A 53 -7.90 -8.66 -2.75
CA THR A 53 -8.84 -7.86 -3.55
C THR A 53 -8.39 -7.82 -5.02
N ASP A 54 -9.25 -7.35 -5.90
CA ASP A 54 -8.94 -7.19 -7.34
C ASP A 54 -7.73 -6.26 -7.58
N GLU A 55 -7.46 -5.37 -6.63
CA GLU A 55 -6.31 -4.46 -6.69
C GLU A 55 -5.06 -5.00 -5.98
N GLY A 56 -5.11 -6.24 -5.46
CA GLY A 56 -3.97 -6.92 -4.84
C GLY A 56 -3.78 -6.67 -3.35
N TYR A 57 -4.70 -5.99 -2.65
CA TYR A 57 -4.65 -5.84 -1.19
C TYR A 57 -5.14 -7.11 -0.49
N ILE A 58 -4.60 -7.39 0.69
CA ILE A 58 -5.10 -8.49 1.52
C ILE A 58 -6.52 -8.17 1.96
N LYS A 59 -7.45 -9.09 1.66
CA LYS A 59 -8.86 -8.94 2.01
C LYS A 59 -9.05 -9.18 3.51
N THR A 60 -9.68 -8.21 4.19
CA THR A 60 -9.96 -8.28 5.61
C THR A 60 -11.41 -7.91 5.90
N ASP A 61 -11.89 -8.34 7.06
CA ASP A 61 -13.16 -7.90 7.61
C ASP A 61 -13.02 -6.55 8.34
N GLN A 62 -14.10 -6.11 9.00
CA GLN A 62 -14.13 -4.87 9.77
C GLN A 62 -13.21 -4.88 11.02
N PHE A 63 -12.72 -6.04 11.43
CA PHE A 63 -11.82 -6.24 12.56
C PHE A 63 -10.36 -6.47 12.12
N HIS A 64 -10.10 -6.35 10.82
CA HIS A 64 -8.80 -6.60 10.18
C HIS A 64 -8.36 -8.07 10.19
N GLU A 65 -9.26 -9.02 10.48
CA GLU A 65 -9.00 -10.44 10.29
C GLU A 65 -9.10 -10.79 8.80
N THR A 66 -8.15 -11.57 8.29
CA THR A 66 -8.13 -12.00 6.89
C THR A 66 -9.17 -13.12 6.66
N THR A 67 -9.21 -13.66 5.45
CA THR A 67 -10.03 -14.86 5.16
C THR A 67 -9.52 -16.13 5.85
N ILE A 68 -8.32 -16.06 6.44
CA ILE A 68 -7.75 -17.15 7.24
C ILE A 68 -7.88 -16.78 8.72
N LYS A 69 -8.50 -17.66 9.48
CA LYS A 69 -8.73 -17.49 10.93
C LYS A 69 -7.43 -17.18 11.68
N ASP A 70 -7.49 -16.22 12.60
CA ASP A 70 -6.39 -15.78 13.47
C ASP A 70 -5.21 -15.13 12.72
N VAL A 71 -5.41 -14.78 11.44
CA VAL A 71 -4.45 -14.02 10.64
C VAL A 71 -5.01 -12.63 10.38
N PHE A 72 -4.28 -11.59 10.81
CA PHE A 72 -4.68 -10.19 10.70
C PHE A 72 -3.77 -9.45 9.73
N ALA A 73 -4.33 -8.52 8.95
CA ALA A 73 -3.58 -7.66 8.06
C ALA A 73 -3.98 -6.19 8.25
N ILE A 74 -2.99 -5.32 8.42
CA ILE A 74 -3.17 -3.90 8.69
C ILE A 74 -2.17 -3.06 7.89
N GLY A 75 -2.50 -1.80 7.65
CA GLY A 75 -1.64 -0.87 6.95
C GLY A 75 -1.66 -1.04 5.43
N ASP A 76 -0.57 -0.68 4.80
CA ASP A 76 -0.46 -0.51 3.34
C ASP A 76 -0.74 -1.79 2.53
N ASN A 77 -0.59 -2.96 3.12
CA ASN A 77 -0.87 -4.24 2.47
C ASN A 77 -2.37 -4.59 2.41
N ALA A 78 -3.20 -3.93 3.20
CA ALA A 78 -4.64 -4.23 3.33
C ALA A 78 -5.56 -3.07 2.90
N THR A 79 -5.03 -1.92 2.50
CA THR A 79 -5.85 -0.74 2.18
C THR A 79 -5.24 0.15 1.11
N LYS A 80 -6.11 0.81 0.32
CA LYS A 80 -5.73 1.88 -0.61
C LYS A 80 -5.27 3.16 0.11
N THR A 81 -5.74 3.40 1.34
CA THR A 81 -5.38 4.58 2.13
C THR A 81 -4.04 4.37 2.81
N ARG A 82 -2.99 4.43 2.01
CA ARG A 82 -1.59 4.19 2.42
C ARG A 82 -1.01 5.44 3.07
N THR A 83 -1.38 5.67 4.33
CA THR A 83 -0.86 6.77 5.15
C THR A 83 -0.44 6.26 6.52
N VAL A 84 0.54 6.91 7.13
CA VAL A 84 1.00 6.58 8.49
C VAL A 84 -0.16 6.65 9.49
N ALA A 85 -0.98 7.70 9.42
CA ALA A 85 -2.12 7.88 10.31
C ALA A 85 -3.11 6.72 10.22
N ASN A 86 -3.44 6.27 9.00
CA ASN A 86 -4.33 5.15 8.79
C ASN A 86 -3.73 3.82 9.28
N ALA A 87 -2.46 3.59 9.02
CA ALA A 87 -1.77 2.39 9.50
C ALA A 87 -1.75 2.30 11.03
N VAL A 88 -1.51 3.42 11.72
CA VAL A 88 -1.58 3.51 13.19
C VAL A 88 -3.00 3.24 13.70
N ALA A 89 -4.01 3.84 13.08
CA ALA A 89 -5.40 3.62 13.46
C ALA A 89 -5.82 2.15 13.29
N MET A 90 -5.48 1.54 12.15
CA MET A 90 -5.75 0.11 11.89
C MET A 90 -5.03 -0.79 12.91
N GLY A 91 -3.76 -0.49 13.22
CA GLY A 91 -2.99 -1.22 14.23
C GLY A 91 -3.61 -1.15 15.62
N THR A 92 -4.05 0.03 16.03
CA THR A 92 -4.74 0.22 17.31
C THR A 92 -6.04 -0.59 17.35
N HIS A 93 -6.86 -0.50 16.31
CA HIS A 93 -8.14 -1.21 16.25
C HIS A 93 -7.96 -2.73 16.23
N ALA A 94 -7.05 -3.24 15.41
CA ALA A 94 -6.74 -4.67 15.35
C ALA A 94 -6.21 -5.20 16.68
N GLY A 95 -5.29 -4.45 17.33
CA GLY A 95 -4.73 -4.82 18.62
C GLY A 95 -5.79 -4.91 19.74
N MET A 96 -6.71 -3.95 19.79
CA MET A 96 -7.82 -3.98 20.74
C MET A 96 -8.76 -5.16 20.49
N THR A 97 -9.09 -5.42 19.24
CA THR A 97 -9.96 -6.54 18.85
C THR A 97 -9.31 -7.89 19.19
N LEU A 98 -8.05 -8.06 18.83
CA LEU A 98 -7.29 -9.28 19.10
C LEU A 98 -7.15 -9.54 20.61
N SER A 99 -6.82 -8.51 21.37
CA SER A 99 -6.73 -8.61 22.84
C SER A 99 -8.07 -9.07 23.44
N LYS A 100 -9.18 -8.46 22.99
CA LYS A 100 -10.52 -8.86 23.45
C LYS A 100 -10.86 -10.32 23.07
N LYS A 101 -10.52 -10.73 21.84
CA LYS A 101 -10.75 -12.09 21.34
C LYS A 101 -10.00 -13.11 22.21
N MET A 102 -8.72 -12.87 22.48
CA MET A 102 -7.89 -13.76 23.32
C MET A 102 -8.45 -13.87 24.74
N ILE A 103 -8.87 -12.78 25.35
CA ILE A 103 -9.46 -12.79 26.70
C ILE A 103 -10.75 -13.64 26.73
N ILE A 104 -11.60 -13.54 25.71
CA ILE A 104 -12.86 -14.31 25.65
C ILE A 104 -12.60 -15.79 25.42
N GLU A 105 -11.58 -16.16 24.64
CA GLU A 105 -11.24 -17.56 24.34
C GLU A 105 -10.54 -18.26 25.53
N GLU A 106 -9.81 -17.52 26.37
CA GLU A 106 -9.10 -18.07 27.54
C GLU A 106 -9.98 -18.15 28.82
N PHE A 107 -11.03 -17.38 28.87
CA PHE A 107 -11.93 -17.27 30.03
C PHE A 107 -13.41 -17.49 29.65
#